data_0baa61e9960b99532dcf89352495982c
#
_entry.id   0baa61e9960b99532dcf89352495982c
#
_cell.length_a   1.000
_cell.length_b   1.000
_cell.length_c   1.000
_cell.angle_alpha   90.00
_cell.angle_beta   90.00
_cell.angle_gamma   90.00
#
_symmetry.space_group_name_H-M   'P 1'
#
loop_
_entity.id
_entity.type
_entity.pdbx_description
1 polymer ?
#
loop_
_entity_poly.entity_id
_entity_poly.type
_entity_poly.pdbx_seq_one_letter_code
_entity_poly.pdbx_strand_id
1 'polypeptide(L)'
;MKALPPFLAVLLVFPCSSLAQSPEDPPSLPDNSGFEDRPPEGMFTSIVMAHGQEMVMGSARSFQIVPVNPTKTFYADVPEIFVVFSLQQHDSEFKVYGRWVVERGERVPPNHILGTDAMILMTEDESGYVSMKRPKSGWPIGDYKVEILIGTGSHDMSKIGTLRFQVLPAKASS
;
A
#
# COMPACT_ATOMS: atom_id res chain seq x y z
N MET A 1 -67.03 -66.61 21.18
CA MET A 1 -66.75 -65.23 21.66
C MET A 1 -65.40 -65.26 22.26
N LYS A 2 -64.37 -64.76 21.52
CA LYS A 2 -62.96 -64.65 21.98
C LYS A 2 -62.58 -63.17 22.04
N ALA A 3 -62.28 -62.73 23.24
CA ALA A 3 -61.82 -61.35 23.48
C ALA A 3 -60.36 -61.23 23.11
N LEU A 4 -60.01 -60.19 22.29
CA LEU A 4 -58.66 -59.78 22.03
C LEU A 4 -58.09 -58.85 23.14
N PRO A 5 -56.84 -58.96 23.53
CA PRO A 5 -56.21 -58.04 24.46
C PRO A 5 -55.80 -56.75 23.78
N PRO A 6 -55.65 -55.59 24.50
CA PRO A 6 -55.26 -54.34 23.94
C PRO A 6 -53.74 -54.28 23.81
N PHE A 7 -53.26 -53.83 22.63
CA PHE A 7 -51.86 -53.50 22.34
C PHE A 7 -51.49 -52.23 23.08
N LEU A 8 -50.49 -52.35 23.94
CA LEU A 8 -49.87 -51.22 24.62
C LEU A 8 -48.79 -50.63 23.70
N ALA A 9 -49.04 -49.44 23.10
CA ALA A 9 -48.09 -48.73 22.31
C ALA A 9 -47.14 -47.97 23.23
N VAL A 10 -45.86 -48.40 23.29
CA VAL A 10 -44.82 -47.70 23.99
C VAL A 10 -44.27 -46.65 23.02
N LEU A 11 -44.56 -45.38 23.31
CA LEU A 11 -43.96 -44.22 22.61
C LEU A 11 -42.55 -44.00 23.14
N LEU A 12 -41.54 -44.40 22.36
CA LEU A 12 -40.15 -44.04 22.58
C LEU A 12 -39.91 -42.59 22.13
N VAL A 13 -39.88 -41.68 23.08
CA VAL A 13 -39.46 -40.28 22.83
C VAL A 13 -37.93 -40.26 22.85
N PHE A 14 -37.30 -40.11 21.67
CA PHE A 14 -35.87 -39.80 21.54
C PHE A 14 -35.69 -38.32 21.80
N PRO A 15 -34.83 -37.92 22.74
CA PRO A 15 -34.42 -36.53 22.85
C PRO A 15 -33.49 -36.20 21.66
N CYS A 16 -33.99 -35.38 20.75
CA CYS A 16 -33.21 -34.79 19.69
C CYS A 16 -32.26 -33.74 20.31
N SER A 17 -31.04 -34.16 20.68
CA SER A 17 -30.00 -33.23 21.05
C SER A 17 -29.53 -32.50 19.81
N SER A 18 -30.10 -31.33 19.51
CA SER A 18 -29.57 -30.36 18.58
C SER A 18 -28.22 -29.87 19.11
N LEU A 19 -27.14 -30.45 18.60
CA LEU A 19 -25.82 -29.81 18.64
C LEU A 19 -25.93 -28.56 17.77
N ALA A 20 -26.16 -27.41 18.40
CA ALA A 20 -25.94 -26.14 17.76
C ALA A 20 -24.43 -26.04 17.45
N GLN A 21 -24.05 -26.36 16.22
CA GLN A 21 -22.76 -25.96 15.69
C GLN A 21 -22.76 -24.42 15.66
N SER A 22 -21.97 -23.83 16.53
CA SER A 22 -21.57 -22.43 16.36
C SER A 22 -21.02 -22.28 14.93
N PRO A 23 -21.43 -21.25 14.17
CA PRO A 23 -20.76 -20.96 12.92
C PRO A 23 -19.28 -20.77 13.23
N GLU A 24 -18.43 -21.68 12.78
CA GLU A 24 -17.00 -21.48 12.79
C GLU A 24 -16.78 -20.22 11.93
N ASP A 25 -16.24 -19.18 12.56
CA ASP A 25 -15.76 -18.02 11.82
C ASP A 25 -14.82 -18.52 10.73
N PRO A 26 -14.98 -18.04 9.48
CA PRO A 26 -14.09 -18.43 8.41
C PRO A 26 -12.65 -18.15 8.87
N PRO A 27 -11.69 -19.04 8.57
CA PRO A 27 -10.31 -18.84 8.99
C PRO A 27 -9.90 -17.44 8.54
N SER A 28 -9.57 -16.59 9.53
CA SER A 28 -9.06 -15.26 9.25
C SER A 28 -7.83 -15.43 8.37
N LEU A 29 -7.88 -14.85 7.16
CA LEU A 29 -6.72 -14.76 6.29
C LEU A 29 -5.58 -14.17 7.13
N PRO A 30 -4.33 -14.67 6.97
CA PRO A 30 -3.21 -14.12 7.71
C PRO A 30 -3.19 -12.60 7.53
N ASP A 31 -3.16 -11.89 8.66
CA ASP A 31 -3.11 -10.43 8.67
C ASP A 31 -1.79 -9.96 8.07
N ASN A 32 -1.78 -9.73 6.76
CA ASN A 32 -0.65 -9.17 6.01
C ASN A 32 -0.53 -7.65 6.18
N SER A 33 -1.38 -7.02 7.00
CA SER A 33 -1.39 -5.58 7.20
C SER A 33 -0.03 -5.05 7.65
N GLY A 34 0.70 -5.84 8.43
CA GLY A 34 2.05 -5.49 8.89
C GLY A 34 3.11 -5.45 7.78
N PHE A 35 2.97 -6.23 6.71
CA PHE A 35 3.90 -6.22 5.58
C PHE A 35 3.68 -5.01 4.67
N GLU A 36 2.42 -4.71 4.37
CA GLU A 36 2.05 -3.58 3.52
C GLU A 36 2.37 -2.21 4.13
N ASP A 37 2.58 -2.15 5.44
CA ASP A 37 2.87 -0.92 6.19
C ASP A 37 4.37 -0.63 6.35
N ARG A 38 5.24 -1.50 5.79
CA ARG A 38 6.70 -1.34 5.76
C ARG A 38 7.17 -0.76 4.44
N PRO A 39 8.39 -0.21 4.39
CA PRO A 39 9.02 0.11 3.10
C PRO A 39 9.04 -1.11 2.20
N PRO A 40 8.83 -0.94 0.87
CA PRO A 40 8.87 -2.05 -0.08
C PRO A 40 10.23 -2.76 -0.05
N GLU A 41 10.18 -4.08 -0.11
CA GLU A 41 11.36 -4.95 -0.16
C GLU A 41 11.33 -5.81 -1.44
N GLY A 42 12.30 -6.67 -1.61
CA GLY A 42 12.38 -7.64 -2.68
C GLY A 42 12.93 -7.05 -3.96
N MET A 43 12.10 -6.56 -4.85
CA MET A 43 12.54 -6.03 -6.14
C MET A 43 13.29 -4.70 -6.06
N PHE A 44 13.17 -3.94 -4.97
CA PHE A 44 13.86 -2.68 -4.76
C PHE A 44 15.19 -2.91 -4.04
N THR A 45 16.28 -2.44 -4.63
CA THR A 45 17.58 -2.37 -3.97
C THR A 45 17.68 -1.11 -3.10
N SER A 46 16.94 -0.05 -3.47
CA SER A 46 16.80 1.18 -2.74
C SER A 46 15.47 1.83 -3.09
N ILE A 47 14.80 2.44 -2.11
CA ILE A 47 13.63 3.28 -2.33
C ILE A 47 13.57 4.36 -1.24
N VAL A 48 13.56 5.63 -1.65
CA VAL A 48 13.64 6.77 -0.74
C VAL A 48 12.78 7.94 -1.20
N MET A 49 12.33 8.75 -0.24
CA MET A 49 11.74 10.05 -0.50
C MET A 49 12.84 11.09 -0.74
N ALA A 50 12.64 12.01 -1.68
CA ALA A 50 13.63 13.03 -2.02
C ALA A 50 12.98 14.35 -2.47
N HIS A 51 13.77 15.43 -2.45
CA HIS A 51 13.38 16.74 -3.01
C HIS A 51 13.42 16.78 -4.53
N GLY A 52 14.13 15.84 -5.15
CA GLY A 52 14.28 15.77 -6.59
C GLY A 52 14.93 14.46 -7.03
N GLN A 53 15.13 14.35 -8.31
CA GLN A 53 15.84 13.25 -8.96
C GLN A 53 16.83 13.81 -9.98
N GLU A 54 17.88 13.07 -10.23
CA GLU A 54 18.89 13.40 -11.25
C GLU A 54 19.22 12.13 -12.04
N MET A 55 19.43 12.30 -13.34
CA MET A 55 19.88 11.22 -14.20
C MET A 55 21.39 11.24 -14.31
N VAL A 56 22.05 10.19 -13.88
CA VAL A 56 23.49 10.03 -13.94
C VAL A 56 23.87 8.85 -14.84
N MET A 57 25.05 8.89 -15.41
CA MET A 57 25.58 7.76 -16.18
C MET A 57 26.17 6.73 -15.22
N GLY A 58 25.59 5.53 -15.21
CA GLY A 58 26.06 4.40 -14.44
C GLY A 58 27.32 3.74 -15.06
N SER A 59 27.88 2.77 -14.33
CA SER A 59 29.12 2.09 -14.72
C SER A 59 29.02 1.25 -16.00
N ALA A 60 27.82 0.76 -16.35
CA ALA A 60 27.55 -0.06 -17.53
C ALA A 60 27.09 0.75 -18.76
N ARG A 61 27.30 2.07 -18.78
CA ARG A 61 26.74 3.00 -19.77
C ARG A 61 25.22 3.06 -19.78
N SER A 62 24.57 2.55 -18.74
CA SER A 62 23.16 2.73 -18.48
C SER A 62 22.92 4.07 -17.75
N PHE A 63 21.77 4.69 -18.00
CA PHE A 63 21.37 5.85 -17.21
C PHE A 63 20.70 5.37 -15.92
N GLN A 64 21.09 5.98 -14.80
CA GLN A 64 20.49 5.71 -13.50
C GLN A 64 19.87 6.98 -12.93
N ILE A 65 18.69 6.84 -12.36
CA ILE A 65 18.00 7.91 -11.66
C ILE A 65 18.40 7.82 -10.18
N VAL A 66 18.97 8.90 -9.66
CA VAL A 66 19.43 9.00 -8.28
C VAL A 66 18.66 10.07 -7.51
N PRO A 67 18.44 9.90 -6.18
CA PRO A 67 17.71 10.87 -5.38
C PRO A 67 18.56 12.11 -5.10
N VAL A 68 17.94 13.29 -5.20
CA VAL A 68 18.52 14.57 -4.81
C VAL A 68 17.95 14.98 -3.45
N ASN A 69 18.82 15.21 -2.47
CA ASN A 69 18.47 15.57 -1.09
C ASN A 69 17.42 14.63 -0.49
N PRO A 70 17.74 13.33 -0.29
CA PRO A 70 16.82 12.37 0.30
C PRO A 70 16.45 12.78 1.73
N THR A 71 15.14 12.70 2.04
CA THR A 71 14.61 13.10 3.35
C THR A 71 13.25 12.44 3.61
N LYS A 72 12.84 12.43 4.88
CA LYS A 72 11.48 12.07 5.30
C LYS A 72 10.70 13.27 5.85
N THR A 73 11.26 14.48 5.71
CA THR A 73 10.64 15.71 6.21
C THR A 73 10.68 16.77 5.11
N PHE A 74 9.54 17.30 4.77
CA PHE A 74 9.37 18.34 3.75
C PHE A 74 8.74 19.59 4.36
N TYR A 75 8.85 20.72 3.68
CA TYR A 75 8.14 21.94 4.06
C TYR A 75 6.96 22.18 3.12
N ALA A 76 5.91 22.85 3.61
CA ALA A 76 4.66 23.04 2.87
C ALA A 76 4.81 23.86 1.57
N ASP A 77 5.92 24.51 1.37
CA ASP A 77 6.28 25.28 0.18
C ASP A 77 7.03 24.48 -0.89
N VAL A 78 7.43 23.23 -0.60
CA VAL A 78 8.11 22.37 -1.59
C VAL A 78 7.23 22.19 -2.84
N PRO A 79 7.78 22.41 -4.06
CA PRO A 79 7.00 22.35 -5.29
C PRO A 79 6.57 20.93 -5.67
N GLU A 80 7.39 19.94 -5.35
CA GLU A 80 7.20 18.55 -5.73
C GLU A 80 7.94 17.63 -4.76
N ILE A 81 7.38 16.44 -4.50
CA ILE A 81 7.98 15.40 -3.65
C ILE A 81 8.15 14.16 -4.51
N PHE A 82 9.32 13.55 -4.45
CA PHE A 82 9.71 12.40 -5.23
C PHE A 82 9.86 11.16 -4.35
N VAL A 83 9.50 10.01 -4.90
CA VAL A 83 9.95 8.70 -4.47
C VAL A 83 10.89 8.20 -5.55
N VAL A 84 12.16 8.07 -5.22
CA VAL A 84 13.19 7.59 -6.15
C VAL A 84 13.61 6.19 -5.73
N PHE A 85 13.72 5.28 -6.69
CA PHE A 85 14.04 3.89 -6.42
C PHE A 85 15.05 3.31 -7.40
N SER A 86 15.78 2.31 -6.93
CA SER A 86 16.62 1.42 -7.73
C SER A 86 16.07 0.01 -7.62
N LEU A 87 16.20 -0.76 -8.69
CA LEU A 87 15.63 -2.09 -8.84
C LEU A 87 16.71 -3.16 -8.90
N GLN A 88 16.34 -4.36 -8.54
CA GLN A 88 17.07 -5.54 -8.96
C GLN A 88 16.80 -5.79 -10.45
N GLN A 89 17.70 -6.52 -11.10
CA GLN A 89 17.48 -6.95 -12.48
C GLN A 89 16.14 -7.70 -12.59
N HIS A 90 15.36 -7.34 -13.58
CA HIS A 90 14.07 -7.97 -13.88
C HIS A 90 13.95 -8.27 -15.37
N ASP A 91 13.08 -9.20 -15.72
CA ASP A 91 12.92 -9.76 -17.06
C ASP A 91 11.57 -9.43 -17.71
N SER A 92 10.77 -8.59 -17.07
CA SER A 92 9.43 -8.23 -17.53
C SER A 92 9.12 -6.75 -17.30
N GLU A 93 8.34 -6.19 -18.21
CA GLU A 93 7.77 -4.84 -18.06
C GLU A 93 6.71 -4.83 -16.96
N PHE A 94 6.72 -3.80 -16.12
CA PHE A 94 5.69 -3.53 -15.12
C PHE A 94 5.57 -2.04 -14.82
N LYS A 95 4.57 -1.68 -14.02
CA LYS A 95 4.35 -0.31 -13.56
C LYS A 95 4.53 -0.22 -12.05
N VAL A 96 5.23 0.82 -11.64
CA VAL A 96 5.27 1.25 -10.23
C VAL A 96 4.34 2.44 -10.08
N TYR A 97 3.45 2.35 -9.10
CA TYR A 97 2.53 3.42 -8.75
C TYR A 97 2.89 3.95 -7.36
N GLY A 98 2.84 5.25 -7.20
CA GLY A 98 2.87 5.93 -5.91
C GLY A 98 1.50 6.55 -5.64
N ARG A 99 0.83 6.16 -4.57
CA ARG A 99 -0.41 6.78 -4.11
C ARG A 99 -0.16 7.58 -2.84
N TRP A 100 -0.27 8.91 -2.95
CA TRP A 100 -0.04 9.84 -1.85
C TRP A 100 -1.28 9.99 -1.00
N VAL A 101 -1.12 9.78 0.30
CA VAL A 101 -2.21 9.81 1.29
C VAL A 101 -1.79 10.67 2.48
N VAL A 102 -2.64 11.58 2.90
CA VAL A 102 -2.51 12.29 4.18
C VAL A 102 -3.06 11.38 5.26
N GLU A 103 -2.22 10.81 6.11
CA GLU A 103 -2.66 9.97 7.23
C GLU A 103 -3.35 10.84 8.31
N ARG A 104 -2.72 11.96 8.65
CA ARG A 104 -3.24 12.98 9.59
C ARG A 104 -2.76 14.35 9.14
N GLY A 105 -3.67 15.26 8.88
CA GLY A 105 -3.32 16.59 8.41
C GLY A 105 -4.31 17.66 8.87
N GLU A 106 -3.84 18.90 8.87
CA GLU A 106 -4.70 20.04 9.14
C GLU A 106 -5.69 20.24 7.99
N ARG A 107 -6.98 20.39 8.33
CA ARG A 107 -8.06 20.73 7.39
C ARG A 107 -8.39 19.69 6.33
N VAL A 108 -7.89 18.46 6.48
CA VAL A 108 -8.22 17.33 5.62
C VAL A 108 -8.63 16.12 6.45
N PRO A 109 -9.57 15.29 6.00
CA PRO A 109 -9.93 14.07 6.72
C PRO A 109 -8.76 13.09 6.78
N PRO A 110 -8.69 12.22 7.81
CA PRO A 110 -7.70 11.16 7.89
C PRO A 110 -7.74 10.23 6.66
N ASN A 111 -6.58 9.75 6.24
CA ASN A 111 -6.41 8.90 5.06
C ASN A 111 -6.95 9.52 3.75
N HIS A 112 -6.84 10.84 3.63
CA HIS A 112 -7.24 11.56 2.42
C HIS A 112 -6.24 11.31 1.29
N ILE A 113 -6.72 10.77 0.16
CA ILE A 113 -5.89 10.53 -1.03
C ILE A 113 -5.72 11.85 -1.78
N LEU A 114 -4.47 12.29 -1.96
CA LEU A 114 -4.11 13.47 -2.75
C LEU A 114 -4.02 13.17 -4.24
N GLY A 115 -3.51 11.99 -4.58
CA GLY A 115 -3.35 11.57 -5.97
C GLY A 115 -2.50 10.34 -6.13
N THR A 116 -2.34 9.93 -7.38
CA THR A 116 -1.53 8.79 -7.77
C THR A 116 -0.70 9.19 -8.99
N ASP A 117 0.55 8.77 -9.01
CA ASP A 117 1.45 8.85 -10.16
C ASP A 117 1.98 7.46 -10.50
N ALA A 118 2.43 7.24 -11.73
CA ALA A 118 2.90 5.94 -12.19
C ALA A 118 4.03 6.07 -13.20
N MET A 119 4.99 5.17 -13.09
CA MET A 119 6.07 4.99 -14.06
C MET A 119 6.04 3.58 -14.64
N ILE A 120 6.15 3.49 -15.96
CA ILE A 120 6.37 2.22 -16.67
C ILE A 120 7.87 1.94 -16.63
N LEU A 121 8.23 0.71 -16.29
CA LEU A 121 9.59 0.21 -16.23
C LEU A 121 9.76 -0.87 -17.26
N MET A 122 10.72 -0.68 -18.14
CA MET A 122 11.12 -1.66 -19.15
C MET A 122 12.15 -2.62 -18.56
N THR A 123 12.41 -3.72 -19.22
CA THR A 123 13.33 -4.78 -18.73
C THR A 123 14.76 -4.30 -18.47
N GLU A 124 15.18 -3.23 -19.16
CA GLU A 124 16.51 -2.62 -19.00
C GLU A 124 16.58 -1.51 -17.94
N ASP A 125 15.44 -1.11 -17.37
CA ASP A 125 15.40 -0.02 -16.39
C ASP A 125 15.84 -0.52 -15.01
N GLU A 126 16.95 0.00 -14.51
CA GLU A 126 17.47 -0.33 -13.18
C GLU A 126 17.05 0.65 -12.09
N SER A 127 16.36 1.73 -12.46
CA SER A 127 15.93 2.79 -11.54
C SER A 127 14.75 3.58 -12.10
N GLY A 128 14.05 4.27 -11.21
CA GLY A 128 12.92 5.10 -11.60
C GLY A 128 12.47 6.02 -10.48
N TYR A 129 11.40 6.76 -10.74
CA TYR A 129 10.76 7.60 -9.74
C TYR A 129 9.27 7.72 -10.01
N VAL A 130 8.52 8.04 -8.96
CA VAL A 130 7.17 8.58 -9.02
C VAL A 130 7.14 9.88 -8.20
N SER A 131 6.29 10.83 -8.58
CA SER A 131 6.29 12.14 -7.94
C SER A 131 4.89 12.68 -7.72
N MET A 132 4.77 13.66 -6.82
CA MET A 132 3.56 14.43 -6.62
C MET A 132 3.90 15.90 -6.58
N LYS A 133 3.33 16.65 -7.51
CA LYS A 133 3.38 18.11 -7.50
C LYS A 133 2.51 18.66 -6.39
N ARG A 134 2.94 19.80 -5.84
CA ARG A 134 2.19 20.48 -4.79
C ARG A 134 0.75 20.73 -5.25
N PRO A 135 -0.26 20.29 -4.46
CA PRO A 135 -1.65 20.59 -4.73
C PRO A 135 -1.89 22.10 -4.84
N LYS A 136 -2.91 22.53 -5.59
CA LYS A 136 -3.26 23.95 -5.72
C LYS A 136 -3.58 24.61 -4.37
N SER A 137 -4.11 23.84 -3.43
CA SER A 137 -4.39 24.25 -2.05
C SER A 137 -3.15 24.31 -1.15
N GLY A 138 -1.97 23.95 -1.66
CA GLY A 138 -0.75 23.70 -0.87
C GLY A 138 -0.71 22.29 -0.29
N TRP A 139 0.42 21.93 0.30
CA TRP A 139 0.55 20.70 1.08
C TRP A 139 -0.11 20.91 2.46
N PRO A 140 -1.13 20.14 2.84
CA PRO A 140 -1.59 20.12 4.23
C PRO A 140 -0.44 19.78 5.19
N ILE A 141 -0.33 20.51 6.30
CA ILE A 141 0.67 20.19 7.33
C ILE A 141 0.25 18.91 8.05
N GLY A 142 1.18 17.95 8.24
CA GLY A 142 0.88 16.72 8.93
C GLY A 142 1.70 15.50 8.52
N ASP A 143 1.18 14.31 8.83
CA ASP A 143 1.78 13.01 8.55
C ASP A 143 1.22 12.42 7.27
N TYR A 144 2.11 11.87 6.46
CA TYR A 144 1.81 11.35 5.13
C TYR A 144 2.35 9.94 4.95
N LYS A 145 1.74 9.23 4.03
CA LYS A 145 2.31 8.02 3.45
C LYS A 145 2.23 8.03 1.93
N VAL A 146 3.18 7.34 1.30
CA VAL A 146 3.08 6.92 -0.09
C VAL A 146 2.95 5.41 -0.11
N GLU A 147 1.83 4.91 -0.57
CA GLU A 147 1.63 3.49 -0.83
C GLU A 147 2.23 3.17 -2.18
N ILE A 148 3.14 2.21 -2.21
CA ILE A 148 3.80 1.73 -3.42
C ILE A 148 3.06 0.49 -3.90
N LEU A 149 2.59 0.55 -5.14
CA LEU A 149 1.90 -0.54 -5.78
C LEU A 149 2.63 -0.93 -7.07
N ILE A 150 2.54 -2.18 -7.44
CA ILE A 150 3.05 -2.71 -8.71
C ILE A 150 1.93 -3.43 -9.47
N GLY A 151 2.02 -3.44 -10.78
CA GLY A 151 1.07 -4.15 -11.64
C GLY A 151 1.38 -3.93 -13.12
N THR A 152 0.69 -4.65 -13.98
CA THR A 152 0.77 -4.48 -15.44
C THR A 152 -0.31 -3.52 -15.95
N GLY A 153 -1.37 -3.32 -15.17
CA GLY A 153 -2.49 -2.42 -15.49
C GLY A 153 -3.21 -1.89 -14.26
N SER A 154 -4.24 -1.08 -14.48
CA SER A 154 -4.99 -0.43 -13.40
C SER A 154 -5.84 -1.37 -12.54
N HIS A 155 -6.06 -2.61 -12.99
CA HIS A 155 -6.94 -3.58 -12.32
C HIS A 155 -6.19 -4.69 -11.58
N ASP A 156 -4.88 -4.80 -11.77
CA ASP A 156 -4.02 -5.83 -11.19
C ASP A 156 -2.95 -5.27 -10.25
N MET A 157 -3.15 -4.05 -9.76
CA MET A 157 -2.23 -3.40 -8.82
C MET A 157 -2.23 -4.08 -7.46
N SER A 158 -1.05 -4.50 -7.01
CA SER A 158 -0.80 -5.03 -5.68
C SER A 158 0.02 -4.04 -4.87
N LYS A 159 -0.44 -3.71 -3.67
CA LYS A 159 0.34 -2.90 -2.72
C LYS A 159 1.49 -3.75 -2.19
N ILE A 160 2.70 -3.24 -2.28
CA ILE A 160 3.94 -3.93 -1.89
C ILE A 160 4.69 -3.24 -0.74
N GLY A 161 4.23 -2.07 -0.32
CA GLY A 161 4.81 -1.38 0.81
C GLY A 161 4.37 0.06 0.95
N THR A 162 4.89 0.72 1.96
CA THR A 162 4.51 2.09 2.34
C THR A 162 5.73 2.87 2.81
N LEU A 163 5.89 4.08 2.31
CA LEU A 163 6.88 5.05 2.79
C LEU A 163 6.15 6.16 3.56
N ARG A 164 6.63 6.51 4.77
CA ARG A 164 6.07 7.59 5.58
C ARG A 164 6.98 8.79 5.62
N PHE A 165 6.38 9.98 5.64
CA PHE A 165 7.06 11.26 5.71
C PHE A 165 6.18 12.31 6.39
N GLN A 166 6.77 13.46 6.72
CA GLN A 166 6.07 14.59 7.33
C GLN A 166 6.17 15.84 6.47
N VAL A 167 5.10 16.62 6.48
CA VAL A 167 5.08 17.98 5.95
C VAL A 167 4.96 18.96 7.11
N LEU A 168 5.96 19.82 7.23
CA LEU A 168 6.06 20.89 8.23
C LEU A 168 5.62 22.24 7.65
N PRO A 169 5.30 23.22 8.48
CA PRO A 169 5.04 24.58 8.04
C PRO A 169 6.18 25.11 7.16
N ALA A 170 5.86 25.96 6.19
CA ALA A 170 6.87 26.63 5.37
C ALA A 170 7.91 27.35 6.25
N LYS A 171 9.18 27.34 5.84
CA LYS A 171 10.21 28.09 6.55
C LYS A 171 9.84 29.58 6.51
N ALA A 172 9.85 30.23 7.67
CA ALA A 172 9.76 31.69 7.71
C ALA A 172 10.91 32.28 6.90
N SER A 173 10.60 33.09 5.90
CA SER A 173 11.61 33.86 5.16
C SER A 173 12.24 34.86 6.13
N SER A 174 13.53 34.67 6.42
CA SER A 174 14.33 35.62 7.22
C SER A 174 14.77 36.80 6.36
#